data_1b4ba25053e68d1d8d681b440aa3d1b3
#
_entry.id   1b4ba25053e68d1d8d681b440aa3d1b3
#
_cell.length_a   1.000
_cell.length_b   1.000
_cell.length_c   1.000
_cell.angle_alpha   90.00
_cell.angle_beta   90.00
_cell.angle_gamma   90.00
#
_symmetry.space_group_name_H-M   'P 1'
#
loop_
_entity.id
_entity.type
_entity.pdbx_description
1 polymer ?
#
loop_
_entity_poly.entity_id
_entity_poly.type
_entity_poly.pdbx_seq_one_letter_code
_entity_poly.pdbx_strand_id
1 'polypeptide(L)'
;MFSFEKKIRYKYFYYIAHFSLLFAMEKSELSYCGIKFEVKKNGYSDINYILIHGDEETARMLLNEHIQNNQGRAFFIKSKQREVPIGPTIVDPNRIFSRPGAEKALKKFKTDWKSKDLEGLLDQLDNGRNKFLFNLFPSKGGLLIALHNNFRGYNVKDELNKSQSHSIKKNQNPRDFIICTNENDYEKLKRGPYNIVLQSRMKEKNDGSLSWAALDNGVRYVNIETRLGWLSQQRKMLDFVENSLSK
;
A
#
# COMPACT_ATOMS: atom_id res chain seq x y z
N MET A 1 -35.49 26.67 71.21
CA MET A 1 -34.96 27.63 70.25
C MET A 1 -33.86 26.85 69.43
N PHE A 2 -34.26 26.15 68.35
CA PHE A 2 -33.36 25.27 67.57
C PHE A 2 -33.09 25.94 66.21
N SER A 3 -31.84 26.32 66.01
CA SER A 3 -31.36 26.83 64.74
C SER A 3 -31.02 25.65 63.76
N PHE A 4 -31.66 25.60 62.58
CA PHE A 4 -31.37 24.68 61.51
C PHE A 4 -30.41 25.33 60.51
N GLU A 5 -29.12 24.94 60.55
CA GLU A 5 -28.20 25.28 59.50
C GLU A 5 -28.36 24.32 58.32
N LYS A 6 -28.82 24.85 57.19
CA LYS A 6 -28.85 24.12 55.90
C LYS A 6 -27.48 24.16 55.27
N LYS A 7 -26.74 23.03 55.25
CA LYS A 7 -25.53 22.83 54.42
C LYS A 7 -25.93 22.63 52.98
N ILE A 8 -25.69 23.63 52.15
CA ILE A 8 -25.79 23.51 50.68
C ILE A 8 -24.54 22.80 50.15
N ARG A 9 -24.68 21.53 49.70
CA ARG A 9 -23.63 20.81 49.00
C ARG A 9 -23.64 21.22 47.53
N TYR A 10 -22.66 21.98 47.07
CA TYR A 10 -22.38 22.20 45.67
C TYR A 10 -21.75 20.94 45.08
N LYS A 11 -22.49 20.20 44.23
CA LYS A 11 -21.95 19.17 43.36
C LYS A 11 -21.31 19.88 42.18
N TYR A 12 -19.97 19.87 42.12
CA TYR A 12 -19.25 20.25 40.93
C TYR A 12 -19.38 19.15 39.90
N PHE A 13 -20.18 19.34 38.86
CA PHE A 13 -20.18 18.55 37.67
C PHE A 13 -18.98 18.97 36.81
N TYR A 14 -17.92 18.16 36.79
CA TYR A 14 -16.86 18.29 35.81
C TYR A 14 -17.38 17.78 34.48
N TYR A 15 -17.78 18.65 33.57
CA TYR A 15 -17.93 18.34 32.16
C TYR A 15 -16.53 18.20 31.56
N ILE A 16 -16.07 16.98 31.39
CA ILE A 16 -14.92 16.66 30.52
C ILE A 16 -15.42 16.80 29.07
N ALA A 17 -15.25 18.00 28.52
CA ALA A 17 -15.43 18.19 27.08
C ALA A 17 -14.34 17.40 26.34
N HIS A 18 -14.69 16.24 25.81
CA HIS A 18 -13.85 15.56 24.83
C HIS A 18 -13.85 16.42 23.56
N PHE A 19 -12.86 17.27 23.42
CA PHE A 19 -12.53 17.91 22.15
C PHE A 19 -11.93 16.82 21.25
N SER A 20 -12.78 16.14 20.50
CA SER A 20 -12.34 15.38 19.33
C SER A 20 -11.85 16.41 18.33
N LEU A 21 -10.54 16.63 18.26
CA LEU A 21 -9.92 17.35 17.15
C LEU A 21 -10.23 16.55 15.87
N LEU A 22 -11.28 16.95 15.18
CA LEU A 22 -11.54 16.50 13.81
C LEU A 22 -10.44 17.12 12.93
N PHE A 23 -9.35 16.38 12.73
CA PHE A 23 -8.38 16.76 11.72
C PHE A 23 -9.07 16.65 10.36
N ALA A 24 -9.22 17.77 9.68
CA ALA A 24 -9.69 17.75 8.30
C ALA A 24 -8.69 16.94 7.46
N MET A 25 -9.21 16.00 6.68
CA MET A 25 -8.38 15.19 5.78
C MET A 25 -7.66 16.09 4.78
N GLU A 26 -6.34 16.10 4.82
CA GLU A 26 -5.49 16.82 3.88
C GLU A 26 -5.43 16.09 2.54
N LYS A 27 -5.49 16.86 1.42
CA LYS A 27 -5.34 16.33 0.06
C LYS A 27 -4.20 17.04 -0.65
N SER A 28 -3.36 16.28 -1.33
CA SER A 28 -2.27 16.78 -2.15
C SER A 28 -2.05 15.90 -3.38
N GLU A 29 -1.09 16.24 -4.22
CA GLU A 29 -0.73 15.44 -5.40
C GLU A 29 0.76 15.08 -5.34
N LEU A 30 1.10 13.85 -5.68
CA LEU A 30 2.45 13.37 -5.91
C LEU A 30 2.55 12.90 -7.37
N SER A 31 3.66 13.20 -8.04
CA SER A 31 3.88 12.76 -9.42
C SER A 31 5.21 12.02 -9.56
N TYR A 32 5.21 10.97 -10.39
CA TYR A 32 6.40 10.24 -10.81
C TYR A 32 6.44 10.15 -12.33
N CYS A 33 7.30 10.92 -12.96
CA CYS A 33 7.46 11.00 -14.43
C CYS A 33 6.12 11.18 -15.19
N GLY A 34 5.26 12.08 -14.70
CA GLY A 34 3.94 12.36 -15.30
C GLY A 34 2.81 11.46 -14.78
N ILE A 35 3.11 10.34 -14.14
CA ILE A 35 2.11 9.50 -13.48
C ILE A 35 1.70 10.18 -12.17
N LYS A 36 0.42 10.51 -12.04
CA LYS A 36 -0.11 11.30 -10.93
C LYS A 36 -0.79 10.43 -9.89
N PHE A 37 -0.59 10.78 -8.61
CA PHE A 37 -1.24 10.17 -7.46
C PHE A 37 -1.93 11.25 -6.63
N GLU A 38 -3.21 11.05 -6.31
CA GLU A 38 -3.86 11.79 -5.23
C GLU A 38 -3.35 11.24 -3.90
N VAL A 39 -2.93 12.12 -3.00
CA VAL A 39 -2.51 11.77 -1.65
C VAL A 39 -3.55 12.27 -0.67
N LYS A 40 -4.10 11.37 0.14
CA LYS A 40 -5.01 11.67 1.24
C LYS A 40 -4.29 11.39 2.56
N LYS A 41 -4.27 12.37 3.44
CA LYS A 41 -3.68 12.24 4.77
C LYS A 41 -4.74 12.51 5.84
N ASN A 42 -4.90 11.58 6.75
CA ASN A 42 -5.76 11.70 7.92
C ASN A 42 -4.93 11.50 9.18
N GLY A 43 -4.73 12.57 9.94
CA GLY A 43 -3.92 12.53 11.16
C GLY A 43 -2.46 12.09 10.93
N TYR A 44 -1.90 11.41 11.93
CA TYR A 44 -0.53 10.90 11.92
C TYR A 44 -0.51 9.39 12.20
N SER A 45 0.24 8.66 11.37
CA SER A 45 0.50 7.23 11.56
C SER A 45 1.81 6.86 10.85
N ASP A 46 2.46 5.81 11.31
CA ASP A 46 3.62 5.19 10.66
C ASP A 46 3.20 4.23 9.52
N ILE A 47 1.92 4.24 9.14
CA ILE A 47 1.41 3.40 8.05
C ILE A 47 1.07 4.28 6.86
N ASN A 48 1.63 3.94 5.71
CA ASN A 48 1.24 4.46 4.41
C ASN A 48 0.57 3.36 3.59
N TYR A 49 -0.39 3.77 2.75
CA TYR A 49 -1.15 2.86 1.87
C TYR A 49 -0.98 3.29 0.43
N ILE A 50 -0.99 2.34 -0.50
CA ILE A 50 -0.96 2.64 -1.93
C ILE A 50 -1.93 1.78 -2.73
N LEU A 51 -2.64 2.43 -3.63
CA LEU A 51 -3.34 1.84 -4.76
C LEU A 51 -2.60 2.25 -6.04
N ILE A 52 -1.87 1.32 -6.65
CA ILE A 52 -0.98 1.61 -7.78
C ILE A 52 -1.61 1.31 -9.14
N HIS A 53 -2.69 0.51 -9.21
CA HIS A 53 -3.40 0.22 -10.44
C HIS A 53 -4.79 0.86 -10.47
N GLY A 54 -5.14 1.46 -11.60
CA GLY A 54 -6.36 2.24 -11.72
C GLY A 54 -7.63 1.40 -11.87
N ASP A 55 -7.53 0.18 -12.38
CA ASP A 55 -8.63 -0.76 -12.63
C ASP A 55 -9.00 -1.63 -11.42
N GLU A 56 -8.33 -1.45 -10.29
CA GLU A 56 -8.54 -2.22 -9.05
C GLU A 56 -9.61 -1.53 -8.17
N GLU A 57 -10.84 -1.49 -8.67
CA GLU A 57 -11.93 -0.69 -8.08
C GLU A 57 -12.30 -1.13 -6.65
N THR A 58 -12.25 -2.43 -6.34
CA THR A 58 -12.57 -2.93 -4.98
C THR A 58 -11.55 -2.42 -3.96
N ALA A 59 -10.26 -2.45 -4.33
CA ALA A 59 -9.19 -1.90 -3.50
C ALA A 59 -9.32 -0.37 -3.35
N ARG A 60 -9.73 0.33 -4.42
CA ARG A 60 -9.99 1.77 -4.39
C ARG A 60 -11.14 2.12 -3.43
N MET A 61 -12.24 1.38 -3.49
CA MET A 61 -13.39 1.58 -2.59
C MET A 61 -12.98 1.37 -1.14
N LEU A 62 -12.32 0.26 -0.85
CA LEU A 62 -11.86 -0.05 0.50
C LEU A 62 -10.92 1.02 1.04
N LEU A 63 -9.89 1.38 0.28
CA LEU A 63 -8.88 2.34 0.75
C LEU A 63 -9.45 3.74 0.92
N ASN A 64 -10.42 4.16 0.08
CA ASN A 64 -11.12 5.43 0.26
C ASN A 64 -11.90 5.49 1.57
N GLU A 65 -12.62 4.42 1.90
CA GLU A 65 -13.36 4.31 3.16
C GLU A 65 -12.39 4.21 4.35
N HIS A 66 -11.36 3.41 4.21
CA HIS A 66 -10.38 3.16 5.26
C HIS A 66 -9.68 4.44 5.72
N ILE A 67 -9.14 5.25 4.78
CA ILE A 67 -8.41 6.47 5.13
C ILE A 67 -9.30 7.59 5.70
N GLN A 68 -10.62 7.53 5.50
CA GLN A 68 -11.54 8.47 6.16
C GLN A 68 -11.69 8.19 7.65
N ASN A 69 -11.55 6.92 8.04
CA ASN A 69 -11.81 6.46 9.41
C ASN A 69 -10.54 6.11 10.20
N ASN A 70 -9.39 5.99 9.53
CA ASN A 70 -8.13 5.60 10.13
C ASN A 70 -7.03 6.62 9.83
N GLN A 71 -6.07 6.75 10.74
CA GLN A 71 -4.93 7.65 10.57
C GLN A 71 -3.92 7.05 9.57
N GLY A 72 -3.27 7.93 8.80
CA GLY A 72 -2.24 7.54 7.85
C GLY A 72 -2.22 8.37 6.58
N ARG A 73 -1.46 7.91 5.59
CA ARG A 73 -1.38 8.52 4.26
C ARG A 73 -1.72 7.47 3.20
N ALA A 74 -2.65 7.78 2.32
CA ALA A 74 -3.07 6.90 1.23
C ALA A 74 -2.79 7.54 -0.13
N PHE A 75 -2.13 6.81 -1.00
CA PHE A 75 -1.72 7.22 -2.34
C PHE A 75 -2.58 6.50 -3.37
N PHE A 76 -3.33 7.26 -4.16
CA PHE A 76 -4.24 6.72 -5.17
C PHE A 76 -3.77 7.15 -6.56
N ILE A 77 -3.45 6.19 -7.43
CA ILE A 77 -3.16 6.52 -8.81
C ILE A 77 -4.35 7.25 -9.47
N LYS A 78 -4.08 8.35 -10.16
CA LYS A 78 -5.08 9.13 -10.90
C LYS A 78 -5.28 8.55 -12.31
N SER A 79 -5.68 7.29 -12.35
CA SER A 79 -6.06 6.56 -13.57
C SER A 79 -7.21 5.62 -13.25
N LYS A 80 -7.94 5.23 -14.28
CA LYS A 80 -8.92 4.13 -14.25
C LYS A 80 -8.39 2.89 -14.98
N GLN A 81 -7.22 2.98 -15.56
CA GLN A 81 -6.58 1.89 -16.31
C GLN A 81 -5.45 1.28 -15.48
N ARG A 82 -5.13 0.02 -15.78
CA ARG A 82 -3.99 -0.65 -15.19
C ARG A 82 -2.68 -0.06 -15.70
N GLU A 83 -2.53 -0.02 -17.00
CA GLU A 83 -1.40 0.62 -17.66
C GLU A 83 -1.69 2.10 -17.84
N VAL A 84 -0.68 2.94 -17.63
CA VAL A 84 -0.80 4.40 -17.70
C VAL A 84 0.13 4.99 -18.75
N PRO A 85 -0.26 6.12 -19.37
CA PRO A 85 0.59 6.82 -20.34
C PRO A 85 1.91 7.27 -19.70
N ILE A 86 3.01 7.09 -20.46
CA ILE A 86 4.33 7.60 -20.15
C ILE A 86 5.09 7.87 -21.45
N GLY A 87 5.46 9.14 -21.69
CA GLY A 87 6.07 9.52 -22.97
C GLY A 87 5.23 9.05 -24.16
N PRO A 88 5.81 8.36 -25.15
CA PRO A 88 5.12 7.90 -26.37
C PRO A 88 4.47 6.51 -26.22
N THR A 89 4.31 5.98 -25.01
CA THR A 89 3.81 4.61 -24.75
C THR A 89 2.93 4.56 -23.49
N ILE A 90 2.58 3.35 -23.07
CA ILE A 90 1.96 3.05 -21.79
C ILE A 90 2.87 2.12 -20.99
N VAL A 91 2.67 2.04 -19.68
CA VAL A 91 3.44 1.16 -18.80
C VAL A 91 2.60 0.69 -17.61
N ASP A 92 2.86 -0.51 -17.10
CA ASP A 92 2.39 -0.92 -15.79
C ASP A 92 3.17 -0.12 -14.72
N PRO A 93 2.52 0.76 -13.94
CA PRO A 93 3.19 1.61 -12.96
C PRO A 93 3.87 0.80 -11.84
N ASN A 94 3.52 -0.47 -11.65
CA ASN A 94 4.19 -1.38 -10.72
C ASN A 94 5.37 -2.13 -11.36
N ARG A 95 5.99 -1.58 -12.41
CA ARG A 95 7.18 -2.17 -13.10
C ARG A 95 8.29 -1.15 -13.38
N ILE A 96 8.20 0.05 -12.80
CA ILE A 96 9.12 1.16 -13.11
C ILE A 96 10.04 1.54 -11.96
N PHE A 97 10.07 0.75 -10.89
CA PHE A 97 10.89 1.04 -9.71
C PHE A 97 12.32 0.49 -9.78
N SER A 98 12.72 -0.07 -10.92
CA SER A 98 14.12 -0.34 -11.25
C SER A 98 14.35 -0.12 -12.74
N ARG A 99 15.60 0.21 -13.13
CA ARG A 99 15.92 0.43 -14.56
C ARG A 99 15.64 -0.84 -15.41
N PRO A 100 16.09 -2.05 -15.01
CA PRO A 100 15.80 -3.27 -15.78
C PRO A 100 14.32 -3.60 -15.89
N GLY A 101 13.56 -3.38 -14.81
CA GLY A 101 12.11 -3.56 -14.81
C GLY A 101 11.40 -2.58 -15.72
N ALA A 102 11.77 -1.30 -15.64
CA ALA A 102 11.23 -0.24 -16.48
C ALA A 102 11.51 -0.50 -17.97
N GLU A 103 12.74 -0.86 -18.32
CA GLU A 103 13.13 -1.18 -19.69
C GLU A 103 12.26 -2.31 -20.26
N LYS A 104 12.13 -3.42 -19.52
CA LYS A 104 11.29 -4.55 -19.91
C LYS A 104 9.83 -4.14 -20.06
N ALA A 105 9.30 -3.34 -19.14
CA ALA A 105 7.91 -2.89 -19.15
C ALA A 105 7.62 -1.94 -20.32
N LEU A 106 8.50 -1.00 -20.62
CA LEU A 106 8.39 -0.08 -21.75
C LEU A 106 8.44 -0.82 -23.09
N LYS A 107 9.39 -1.77 -23.25
CA LYS A 107 9.52 -2.60 -24.46
C LYS A 107 8.33 -3.53 -24.69
N LYS A 108 7.56 -3.88 -23.66
CA LYS A 108 6.35 -4.70 -23.79
C LYS A 108 5.26 -4.04 -24.63
N PHE A 109 5.11 -2.71 -24.51
CA PHE A 109 4.03 -1.97 -25.17
C PHE A 109 4.49 -1.15 -26.39
N LYS A 110 5.80 -1.00 -26.55
CA LYS A 110 6.41 -0.36 -27.72
C LYS A 110 7.71 -1.08 -28.04
N THR A 111 7.79 -1.72 -29.22
CA THR A 111 8.93 -2.55 -29.63
C THR A 111 9.93 -1.79 -30.50
N ASP A 112 9.49 -0.73 -31.19
CA ASP A 112 10.23 0.08 -32.15
C ASP A 112 10.91 1.32 -31.52
N TRP A 113 11.51 1.13 -30.33
CA TRP A 113 12.23 2.20 -29.67
C TRP A 113 13.50 2.60 -30.43
N LYS A 114 13.68 3.91 -30.63
CA LYS A 114 15.02 4.44 -30.91
C LYS A 114 15.81 4.42 -29.59
N SER A 115 17.06 3.95 -29.63
CA SER A 115 17.86 3.80 -28.41
C SER A 115 17.93 5.08 -27.58
N LYS A 116 18.14 6.24 -28.23
CA LYS A 116 18.19 7.54 -27.55
C LYS A 116 16.89 7.89 -26.80
N ASP A 117 15.74 7.59 -27.37
CA ASP A 117 14.43 7.93 -26.78
C ASP A 117 14.13 7.03 -25.59
N LEU A 118 14.46 5.74 -25.70
CA LEU A 118 14.33 4.78 -24.60
C LEU A 118 15.26 5.15 -23.43
N GLU A 119 16.55 5.38 -23.71
CA GLU A 119 17.51 5.77 -22.68
C GLU A 119 17.11 7.07 -22.00
N GLY A 120 16.66 8.09 -22.75
CA GLY A 120 16.20 9.34 -22.18
C GLY A 120 14.99 9.18 -21.24
N LEU A 121 14.04 8.28 -21.54
CA LEU A 121 12.92 7.98 -20.66
C LEU A 121 13.35 7.17 -19.43
N LEU A 122 14.26 6.23 -19.59
CA LEU A 122 14.84 5.47 -18.47
C LEU A 122 15.60 6.40 -17.51
N ASP A 123 16.36 7.37 -18.02
CA ASP A 123 17.05 8.37 -17.21
C ASP A 123 16.08 9.26 -16.43
N GLN A 124 14.97 9.66 -17.06
CA GLN A 124 13.91 10.40 -16.35
C GLN A 124 13.30 9.58 -15.21
N LEU A 125 13.04 8.28 -15.44
CA LEU A 125 12.54 7.38 -14.42
C LEU A 125 13.55 7.22 -13.28
N ASP A 126 14.83 7.02 -13.57
CA ASP A 126 15.87 6.87 -12.57
C ASP A 126 16.01 8.14 -11.71
N ASN A 127 16.06 9.32 -12.35
CA ASN A 127 16.17 10.61 -11.67
C ASN A 127 14.96 10.93 -10.77
N GLY A 128 13.74 10.52 -11.19
CA GLY A 128 12.51 10.77 -10.43
C GLY A 128 12.24 9.78 -9.31
N ARG A 129 12.80 8.56 -9.39
CA ARG A 129 12.49 7.42 -8.52
C ARG A 129 12.73 7.72 -7.05
N ASN A 130 13.91 8.17 -6.70
CA ASN A 130 14.29 8.41 -5.31
C ASN A 130 13.38 9.46 -4.65
N LYS A 131 13.06 10.53 -5.37
CA LYS A 131 12.14 11.57 -4.87
C LYS A 131 10.74 11.02 -4.66
N PHE A 132 10.23 10.20 -5.58
CA PHE A 132 8.91 9.57 -5.44
C PHE A 132 8.89 8.61 -4.26
N LEU A 133 9.84 7.70 -4.15
CA LEU A 133 9.93 6.71 -3.07
C LEU A 133 10.10 7.37 -1.70
N PHE A 134 10.92 8.42 -1.60
CA PHE A 134 11.07 9.20 -0.36
C PHE A 134 9.74 9.78 0.15
N ASN A 135 8.86 10.22 -0.77
CA ASN A 135 7.54 10.73 -0.40
C ASN A 135 6.52 9.63 -0.11
N LEU A 136 6.65 8.48 -0.77
CA LEU A 136 5.75 7.34 -0.62
C LEU A 136 6.03 6.54 0.65
N PHE A 137 7.31 6.29 0.94
CA PHE A 137 7.70 5.44 2.05
C PHE A 137 7.34 6.07 3.41
N PRO A 138 6.92 5.26 4.39
CA PRO A 138 6.72 5.74 5.75
C PRO A 138 8.05 6.09 6.42
N SER A 139 7.99 6.69 7.61
CA SER A 139 9.16 6.90 8.46
C SER A 139 9.86 5.57 8.78
N LYS A 140 11.11 5.65 9.25
CA LYS A 140 11.92 4.45 9.59
C LYS A 140 11.17 3.53 10.56
N GLY A 141 11.01 2.28 10.16
CA GLY A 141 10.30 1.25 10.92
C GLY A 141 8.78 1.24 10.70
N GLY A 142 8.25 2.20 9.95
CA GLY A 142 6.86 2.23 9.52
C GLY A 142 6.53 1.16 8.47
N LEU A 143 5.27 1.07 8.09
CA LEU A 143 4.73 0.02 7.22
C LEU A 143 4.10 0.63 5.97
N LEU A 144 4.46 0.14 4.78
CA LEU A 144 3.76 0.42 3.54
C LEU A 144 2.85 -0.75 3.18
N ILE A 145 1.56 -0.49 3.04
CA ILE A 145 0.56 -1.49 2.62
C ILE A 145 0.07 -1.15 1.21
N ALA A 146 0.25 -2.08 0.27
CA ALA A 146 -0.36 -2.01 -1.04
C ALA A 146 -1.64 -2.86 -1.09
N LEU A 147 -2.70 -2.30 -1.66
CA LEU A 147 -3.95 -3.03 -1.91
C LEU A 147 -4.07 -3.33 -3.41
N HIS A 148 -4.25 -4.59 -3.75
CA HIS A 148 -4.39 -5.07 -5.11
C HIS A 148 -5.64 -5.92 -5.30
N ASN A 149 -6.17 -5.88 -6.53
CA ASN A 149 -7.18 -6.85 -6.95
C ASN A 149 -6.69 -7.66 -8.14
N ASN A 150 -6.81 -8.96 -8.06
CA ASN A 150 -6.52 -9.85 -9.17
C ASN A 150 -7.80 -10.39 -9.80
N PHE A 151 -7.85 -10.47 -11.12
CA PHE A 151 -9.00 -10.98 -11.90
C PHE A 151 -8.61 -11.93 -13.05
N ARG A 152 -7.32 -12.03 -13.40
CA ARG A 152 -6.81 -12.86 -14.52
C ARG A 152 -6.18 -14.17 -14.08
N GLY A 153 -6.57 -14.70 -12.92
CA GLY A 153 -6.08 -15.98 -12.44
C GLY A 153 -4.82 -15.94 -11.58
N TYR A 154 -4.17 -14.79 -11.46
CA TYR A 154 -3.01 -14.60 -10.57
C TYR A 154 -3.31 -15.07 -9.14
N ASN A 155 -2.43 -15.85 -8.57
CA ASN A 155 -2.64 -16.50 -7.28
C ASN A 155 -1.32 -16.78 -6.56
N VAL A 156 -1.38 -17.20 -5.31
CA VAL A 156 -0.23 -17.41 -4.46
C VAL A 156 0.82 -18.38 -5.03
N LYS A 157 0.44 -19.34 -5.89
CA LYS A 157 1.37 -20.31 -6.49
C LYS A 157 2.36 -19.63 -7.44
N ASP A 158 1.94 -18.50 -8.06
CA ASP A 158 2.80 -17.73 -8.96
C ASP A 158 3.94 -17.03 -8.23
N GLU A 159 3.83 -16.89 -6.89
CA GLU A 159 4.82 -16.26 -6.03
C GLU A 159 5.73 -17.24 -5.26
N LEU A 160 5.39 -18.53 -5.22
CA LEU A 160 6.14 -19.52 -4.41
C LEU A 160 7.62 -19.61 -4.81
N ASN A 161 7.90 -19.61 -6.11
CA ASN A 161 9.29 -19.71 -6.61
C ASN A 161 10.13 -18.47 -6.25
N LYS A 162 9.50 -17.30 -6.08
CA LYS A 162 10.14 -16.05 -5.73
C LYS A 162 10.27 -15.85 -4.21
N SER A 163 9.58 -16.67 -3.42
CA SER A 163 9.51 -16.53 -1.97
C SER A 163 10.60 -17.34 -1.26
N GLN A 164 11.02 -16.88 -0.07
CA GLN A 164 11.92 -17.60 0.84
C GLN A 164 11.14 -18.54 1.75
N SER A 165 9.92 -18.15 2.09
CA SER A 165 9.01 -18.93 2.94
C SER A 165 7.58 -18.67 2.55
N HIS A 166 6.69 -19.61 2.87
CA HIS A 166 5.26 -19.44 2.65
C HIS A 166 4.44 -20.19 3.70
N SER A 167 3.21 -19.75 3.90
CA SER A 167 2.20 -20.40 4.75
C SER A 167 0.90 -20.46 3.96
N ILE A 168 0.60 -21.63 3.39
CA ILE A 168 -0.59 -21.86 2.59
C ILE A 168 -1.67 -22.53 3.44
N LYS A 169 -2.86 -21.97 3.42
CA LYS A 169 -4.01 -22.44 4.21
C LYS A 169 -4.94 -23.27 3.35
N LYS A 170 -5.23 -24.48 3.78
CA LYS A 170 -6.04 -25.47 3.04
C LYS A 170 -7.41 -24.95 2.60
N ASN A 171 -8.05 -24.10 3.42
CA ASN A 171 -9.41 -23.63 3.22
C ASN A 171 -9.48 -22.18 2.70
N GLN A 172 -8.35 -21.62 2.22
CA GLN A 172 -8.30 -20.29 1.66
C GLN A 172 -8.27 -20.33 0.14
N ASN A 173 -8.92 -19.34 -0.49
CA ASN A 173 -8.80 -19.16 -1.92
C ASN A 173 -7.35 -18.80 -2.28
N PRO A 174 -6.70 -19.50 -3.23
CA PRO A 174 -5.31 -19.21 -3.59
C PRO A 174 -5.11 -17.82 -4.20
N ARG A 175 -6.17 -17.15 -4.65
CA ARG A 175 -6.14 -15.78 -5.18
C ARG A 175 -6.26 -14.70 -4.10
N ASP A 176 -6.56 -15.08 -2.85
CA ASP A 176 -6.59 -14.19 -1.70
C ASP A 176 -5.36 -14.50 -0.84
N PHE A 177 -4.34 -13.65 -0.92
CA PHE A 177 -3.06 -13.89 -0.26
C PHE A 177 -2.30 -12.59 0.06
N ILE A 178 -1.29 -12.72 0.88
CA ILE A 178 -0.47 -11.61 1.34
C ILE A 178 0.99 -11.89 0.96
N ILE A 179 1.66 -10.89 0.40
CA ILE A 179 3.11 -10.87 0.23
C ILE A 179 3.69 -9.92 1.27
N CYS A 180 4.73 -10.33 1.99
CA CYS A 180 5.48 -9.44 2.86
C CYS A 180 6.99 -9.55 2.61
N THR A 181 7.71 -8.45 2.88
CA THR A 181 9.16 -8.38 2.65
C THR A 181 9.98 -8.50 3.92
N ASN A 182 9.35 -8.43 5.09
CA ASN A 182 10.03 -8.46 6.38
C ASN A 182 9.78 -9.79 7.10
N GLU A 183 10.85 -10.43 7.59
CA GLU A 183 10.80 -11.74 8.26
C GLU A 183 9.99 -11.71 9.57
N ASN A 184 10.14 -10.65 10.37
CA ASN A 184 9.38 -10.51 11.62
C ASN A 184 7.89 -10.32 11.37
N ASP A 185 7.54 -9.60 10.30
CA ASP A 185 6.13 -9.42 9.88
C ASP A 185 5.56 -10.75 9.40
N TYR A 186 6.33 -11.51 8.61
CA TYR A 186 5.93 -12.85 8.17
C TYR A 186 5.66 -13.78 9.36
N GLU A 187 6.53 -13.79 10.37
CA GLU A 187 6.36 -14.63 11.57
C GLU A 187 5.06 -14.33 12.34
N LYS A 188 4.64 -13.06 12.36
CA LYS A 188 3.36 -12.66 12.94
C LYS A 188 2.18 -13.07 12.05
N LEU A 189 2.24 -12.72 10.75
CA LEU A 189 1.16 -12.93 9.79
C LEU A 189 0.88 -14.40 9.51
N LYS A 190 1.89 -15.27 9.46
CA LYS A 190 1.71 -16.71 9.18
C LYS A 190 0.84 -17.46 10.21
N ARG A 191 0.66 -16.88 11.41
CA ARG A 191 -0.20 -17.44 12.45
C ARG A 191 -1.68 -17.23 12.17
N GLY A 192 -2.01 -16.29 11.29
CA GLY A 192 -3.37 -15.97 10.90
C GLY A 192 -3.97 -16.92 9.88
N PRO A 193 -5.20 -16.62 9.42
CA PRO A 193 -5.97 -17.53 8.57
C PRO A 193 -5.66 -17.43 7.08
N TYR A 194 -4.80 -16.51 6.63
CA TYR A 194 -4.58 -16.20 5.21
C TYR A 194 -3.36 -16.90 4.61
N ASN A 195 -3.35 -17.04 3.28
CA ASN A 195 -2.18 -17.44 2.54
C ASN A 195 -1.14 -16.33 2.56
N ILE A 196 0.11 -16.64 2.90
CA ILE A 196 1.17 -15.65 3.05
C ILE A 196 2.44 -16.15 2.40
N VAL A 197 3.14 -15.28 1.69
CA VAL A 197 4.49 -15.52 1.16
C VAL A 197 5.46 -14.46 1.67
N LEU A 198 6.68 -14.88 1.95
CA LEU A 198 7.79 -14.01 2.34
C LEU A 198 8.73 -13.81 1.16
N GLN A 199 8.95 -12.56 0.77
CA GLN A 199 9.92 -12.14 -0.24
C GLN A 199 10.98 -11.25 0.43
N SER A 200 11.84 -11.82 1.28
CA SER A 200 12.87 -11.08 2.02
C SER A 200 14.21 -10.99 1.31
N ARG A 201 14.36 -11.65 0.16
CA ARG A 201 15.56 -11.60 -0.68
C ARG A 201 15.17 -11.71 -2.15
N MET A 202 15.84 -10.93 -2.97
CA MET A 202 15.67 -11.04 -4.43
C MET A 202 16.28 -12.35 -4.93
N LYS A 203 15.48 -13.22 -5.54
CA LYS A 203 15.95 -14.48 -6.16
C LYS A 203 16.19 -14.34 -7.67
N GLU A 204 15.56 -13.35 -8.29
CA GLU A 204 15.59 -13.10 -9.73
C GLU A 204 16.01 -11.66 -10.00
N LYS A 205 16.17 -11.30 -11.27
CA LYS A 205 16.37 -9.90 -11.67
C LYS A 205 15.19 -9.06 -11.21
N ASN A 206 15.48 -7.90 -10.62
CA ASN A 206 14.48 -6.94 -10.17
C ASN A 206 13.51 -6.61 -11.31
N ASP A 207 12.26 -6.98 -11.15
CA ASP A 207 11.19 -6.83 -12.14
C ASP A 207 10.57 -5.41 -12.15
N GLY A 208 11.10 -4.51 -11.34
CA GLY A 208 10.65 -3.14 -11.20
C GLY A 208 9.41 -2.95 -10.34
N SER A 209 8.96 -3.98 -9.61
CA SER A 209 7.82 -3.87 -8.71
C SER A 209 8.14 -3.06 -7.44
N LEU A 210 7.09 -2.50 -6.84
CA LEU A 210 7.20 -1.73 -5.61
C LEU A 210 7.66 -2.60 -4.42
N SER A 211 7.32 -3.89 -4.41
CA SER A 211 7.78 -4.83 -3.38
C SER A 211 9.32 -4.93 -3.36
N TRP A 212 9.94 -5.04 -4.52
CA TRP A 212 11.41 -5.04 -4.62
C TRP A 212 12.03 -3.69 -4.27
N ALA A 213 11.40 -2.58 -4.68
CA ALA A 213 11.87 -1.25 -4.28
C ALA A 213 11.79 -1.04 -2.76
N ALA A 214 10.73 -1.51 -2.11
CA ALA A 214 10.61 -1.46 -0.66
C ALA A 214 11.70 -2.31 0.02
N LEU A 215 11.93 -3.53 -0.47
CA LEU A 215 12.97 -4.42 0.03
C LEU A 215 14.37 -3.79 -0.08
N ASP A 216 14.71 -3.25 -1.26
CA ASP A 216 16.01 -2.61 -1.52
C ASP A 216 16.27 -1.39 -0.62
N ASN A 217 15.20 -0.73 -0.18
CA ASN A 217 15.27 0.43 0.72
C ASN A 217 15.06 0.07 2.20
N GLY A 218 14.97 -1.21 2.56
CA GLY A 218 14.76 -1.66 3.93
C GLY A 218 13.42 -1.24 4.53
N VAL A 219 12.41 -1.01 3.69
CA VAL A 219 11.05 -0.61 4.11
C VAL A 219 10.21 -1.86 4.36
N ARG A 220 9.51 -1.89 5.49
CA ARG A 220 8.50 -2.92 5.75
C ARG A 220 7.36 -2.76 4.76
N TYR A 221 7.09 -3.80 4.00
CA TYR A 221 6.09 -3.76 2.94
C TYR A 221 5.18 -4.98 2.99
N VAL A 222 3.89 -4.74 2.82
CA VAL A 222 2.86 -5.77 2.70
C VAL A 222 2.00 -5.48 1.48
N ASN A 223 1.83 -6.48 0.62
CA ASN A 223 0.88 -6.45 -0.49
C ASN A 223 -0.29 -7.39 -0.17
N ILE A 224 -1.51 -6.88 -0.21
CA ILE A 224 -2.75 -7.64 -0.02
C ILE A 224 -3.38 -7.86 -1.38
N GLU A 225 -3.31 -9.09 -1.87
CA GLU A 225 -3.95 -9.55 -3.10
C GLU A 225 -5.31 -10.16 -2.82
N THR A 226 -6.35 -9.64 -3.44
CA THR A 226 -7.71 -10.17 -3.29
C THR A 226 -8.42 -10.21 -4.64
N ARG A 227 -9.28 -11.16 -4.85
CA ARG A 227 -10.13 -11.22 -6.04
C ARG A 227 -10.93 -9.93 -6.21
N LEU A 228 -10.96 -9.40 -7.42
CA LEU A 228 -11.81 -8.25 -7.75
C LEU A 228 -13.28 -8.53 -7.40
N GLY A 229 -13.96 -7.56 -6.79
CA GLY A 229 -15.35 -7.70 -6.32
C GLY A 229 -15.51 -8.24 -4.89
N TRP A 230 -14.44 -8.69 -4.24
CA TRP A 230 -14.51 -9.30 -2.89
C TRP A 230 -14.13 -8.29 -1.79
N LEU A 231 -14.87 -7.18 -1.70
CA LEU A 231 -14.62 -6.07 -0.77
C LEU A 231 -14.54 -6.53 0.69
N SER A 232 -15.50 -7.36 1.14
CA SER A 232 -15.52 -7.83 2.53
C SER A 232 -14.32 -8.71 2.88
N GLN A 233 -13.82 -9.49 1.92
CA GLN A 233 -12.61 -10.30 2.12
C GLN A 233 -11.38 -9.41 2.21
N GLN A 234 -11.24 -8.44 1.31
CA GLN A 234 -10.11 -7.53 1.31
C GLN A 234 -10.06 -6.68 2.59
N ARG A 235 -11.22 -6.23 3.09
CA ARG A 235 -11.35 -5.54 4.38
C ARG A 235 -10.84 -6.40 5.54
N LYS A 236 -11.31 -7.65 5.65
CA LYS A 236 -10.86 -8.58 6.69
C LYS A 236 -9.35 -8.84 6.64
N MET A 237 -8.78 -8.88 5.43
CA MET A 237 -7.33 -9.06 5.26
C MET A 237 -6.57 -7.81 5.67
N LEU A 238 -7.06 -6.60 5.35
CA LEU A 238 -6.47 -5.33 5.77
C LEU A 238 -6.49 -5.20 7.29
N ASP A 239 -7.68 -5.39 7.90
CA ASP A 239 -7.85 -5.33 9.36
C ASP A 239 -6.92 -6.33 10.08
N PHE A 240 -6.78 -7.54 9.53
CA PHE A 240 -5.87 -8.56 10.07
C PHE A 240 -4.41 -8.10 10.01
N VAL A 241 -3.97 -7.56 8.88
CA VAL A 241 -2.59 -7.07 8.71
C VAL A 241 -2.30 -5.95 9.69
N GLU A 242 -3.16 -4.96 9.81
CA GLU A 242 -2.99 -3.83 10.72
C GLU A 242 -2.96 -4.30 12.17
N ASN A 243 -3.94 -5.09 12.62
CA ASN A 243 -4.00 -5.61 13.98
C ASN A 243 -2.78 -6.49 14.35
N SER A 244 -2.21 -7.19 13.36
CA SER A 244 -1.04 -8.04 13.58
C SER A 244 0.28 -7.27 13.60
N LEU A 245 0.37 -6.15 12.88
CA LEU A 245 1.63 -5.44 12.61
C LEU A 245 1.72 -4.05 13.24
N SER A 246 0.60 -3.47 13.72
CA SER A 246 0.62 -2.26 14.54
C SER A 246 1.43 -2.51 15.82
N LYS A 247 2.16 -1.49 16.24
CA LYS A 247 2.96 -1.51 17.47
C LYS A 247 2.10 -1.25 18.69
#